data_61ce6ebc05ff883c2726c18513c973f7
#
_entry.id   61ce6ebc05ff883c2726c18513c973f7
#
_cell.length_a   1.000
_cell.length_b   1.000
_cell.length_c   1.000
_cell.angle_alpha   90.00
_cell.angle_beta   90.00
_cell.angle_gamma   90.00
#
_symmetry.space_group_name_H-M   'P 1'
#
loop_
_entity.id
_entity.type
_entity.pdbx_description
1 polymer ?
#
loop_
_entity_poly.entity_id
_entity_poly.type
_entity_poly.pdbx_seq_one_letter_code
_entity_poly.pdbx_strand_id
1 'polypeptide(L)'
;MKTTLKSLISCCLLGSLAPAFAASTVDLSVKGLITPSSCTPSLSAGGQIDYGKVAAKDLNQTSTTKLAENRLLLKIDCEGPTAMAFKLIDNQPDTSSNCWYLGLGLTPAQEKIGLVRITFENSTTDNQTVHISESEDGGKTWSRNNGQGFYIGDSLHAPSNPTDPTQPIPSTHFATDLKIYAEIARADGLTLTEEVAFRASGTVEVHYL
;
A
#
# COMPACT_ATOMS: atom_id res chain seq x y z
N MET A 1 53.12 82.62 -20.86
CA MET A 1 54.57 82.57 -20.76
C MET A 1 55.02 81.15 -20.35
N LYS A 2 55.88 80.58 -21.18
CA LYS A 2 56.87 79.58 -20.87
C LYS A 2 56.33 78.18 -20.40
N THR A 3 56.38 77.19 -21.15
CA THR A 3 57.40 76.31 -21.75
C THR A 3 57.61 75.03 -20.94
N THR A 4 57.34 73.94 -21.65
CA THR A 4 58.06 72.65 -21.77
C THR A 4 58.34 71.76 -20.52
N LEU A 5 57.99 70.51 -20.59
CA LEU A 5 59.01 69.44 -20.89
C LEU A 5 58.36 68.08 -21.06
N LYS A 6 58.76 67.45 -22.14
CA LYS A 6 58.45 66.08 -22.50
C LYS A 6 59.26 65.12 -21.58
N SER A 7 58.68 64.04 -21.13
CA SER A 7 59.51 62.88 -20.83
C SER A 7 58.73 61.62 -21.18
N LEU A 8 59.19 60.90 -22.17
CA LEU A 8 58.84 59.57 -22.57
C LEU A 8 59.35 58.60 -21.49
N ILE A 9 58.47 57.80 -20.95
CA ILE A 9 58.89 56.53 -20.30
C ILE A 9 58.14 55.44 -21.02
N SER A 10 58.90 54.75 -21.91
CA SER A 10 58.54 53.48 -22.52
C SER A 10 58.72 52.39 -21.48
N CYS A 11 57.65 51.82 -20.96
CA CYS A 11 57.68 50.68 -20.06
C CYS A 11 57.26 49.42 -20.82
N CYS A 12 58.22 48.57 -21.11
CA CYS A 12 58.05 47.27 -21.73
C CYS A 12 57.11 46.38 -20.92
N LEU A 13 55.92 46.16 -21.43
CA LEU A 13 55.03 45.10 -20.97
C LEU A 13 55.52 43.77 -21.51
N LEU A 14 56.35 43.09 -20.69
CA LEU A 14 56.60 41.66 -20.85
C LEU A 14 55.37 40.89 -20.33
N GLY A 15 54.44 40.63 -21.25
CA GLY A 15 53.30 39.72 -20.98
C GLY A 15 53.80 38.30 -20.71
N SER A 16 53.73 37.88 -19.48
CA SER A 16 53.93 36.48 -19.11
C SER A 16 52.73 35.65 -19.60
N LEU A 17 52.89 34.95 -20.70
CA LEU A 17 51.98 33.90 -21.16
C LEU A 17 52.09 32.74 -20.19
N ALA A 18 51.23 32.77 -19.14
CA ALA A 18 51.05 31.59 -18.29
C ALA A 18 50.18 30.60 -19.10
N PRO A 19 50.66 29.36 -19.28
CA PRO A 19 49.80 28.35 -19.90
C PRO A 19 48.59 28.10 -19.03
N ALA A 20 47.40 28.40 -19.55
CA ALA A 20 46.12 28.02 -18.93
C ALA A 20 45.96 26.50 -19.10
N PHE A 21 46.22 25.74 -18.07
CA PHE A 21 45.83 24.31 -18.02
C PHE A 21 44.32 24.24 -17.86
N ALA A 22 43.65 24.02 -18.97
CA ALA A 22 42.22 23.67 -18.92
C ALA A 22 42.11 22.22 -18.38
N ALA A 23 41.72 22.07 -17.13
CA ALA A 23 41.35 20.79 -16.58
C ALA A 23 39.95 20.41 -17.08
N SER A 24 39.86 19.38 -17.89
CA SER A 24 38.54 18.80 -18.24
C SER A 24 38.18 17.82 -17.14
N THR A 25 37.05 18.09 -16.49
CA THR A 25 36.47 17.22 -15.47
C THR A 25 35.25 16.49 -16.02
N VAL A 26 35.08 15.24 -15.65
CA VAL A 26 33.87 14.45 -15.90
C VAL A 26 33.41 13.87 -14.58
N ASP A 27 32.11 14.04 -14.29
CA ASP A 27 31.51 13.52 -13.07
C ASP A 27 31.03 12.07 -13.30
N LEU A 28 31.45 11.14 -12.46
CA LEU A 28 30.92 9.80 -12.37
C LEU A 28 29.97 9.74 -11.17
N SER A 29 28.69 9.46 -11.42
CA SER A 29 27.72 9.22 -10.37
C SER A 29 27.31 7.73 -10.37
N VAL A 30 27.50 7.07 -9.23
CA VAL A 30 27.02 5.70 -8.99
C VAL A 30 25.91 5.81 -7.96
N LYS A 31 24.71 5.32 -8.32
CA LYS A 31 23.56 5.24 -7.43
C LYS A 31 23.17 3.78 -7.27
N GLY A 32 22.83 3.38 -6.05
CA GLY A 32 22.33 2.06 -5.72
C GLY A 32 21.46 2.15 -4.49
N LEU A 33 20.52 1.22 -4.36
CA LEU A 33 19.71 1.04 -3.17
C LEU A 33 20.07 -0.32 -2.56
N ILE A 34 20.40 -0.32 -1.29
CA ILE A 34 20.50 -1.55 -0.50
C ILE A 34 19.17 -1.68 0.21
N THR A 35 18.34 -2.64 -0.24
CA THR A 35 17.11 -2.96 0.44
C THR A 35 17.39 -3.90 1.61
N PRO A 36 16.67 -3.76 2.74
CA PRO A 36 16.62 -4.82 3.74
C PRO A 36 16.14 -6.13 3.12
N SER A 37 16.21 -7.21 3.87
CA SER A 37 15.73 -8.54 3.46
C SER A 37 14.39 -8.46 2.73
N SER A 38 14.29 -9.06 1.56
CA SER A 38 13.05 -9.04 0.80
C SER A 38 11.95 -9.84 1.50
N CYS A 39 10.72 -9.36 1.42
CA CYS A 39 9.55 -10.03 1.95
C CYS A 39 8.62 -10.44 0.80
N THR A 40 8.12 -11.66 0.84
CA THR A 40 7.22 -12.23 -0.18
C THR A 40 5.84 -12.48 0.43
N PRO A 41 4.80 -11.71 0.05
CA PRO A 41 3.43 -12.02 0.46
C PRO A 41 2.84 -13.17 -0.36
N SER A 42 2.00 -13.96 0.26
CA SER A 42 1.25 -15.04 -0.37
C SER A 42 -0.12 -15.24 0.28
N LEU A 43 -1.09 -15.71 -0.51
CA LEU A 43 -2.43 -16.05 -0.03
C LEU A 43 -2.72 -17.53 -0.30
N SER A 44 -3.35 -18.19 0.66
CA SER A 44 -3.88 -19.55 0.43
C SER A 44 -4.90 -19.55 -0.71
N ALA A 45 -5.12 -20.70 -1.33
CA ALA A 45 -6.04 -20.88 -2.47
C ALA A 45 -5.81 -19.86 -3.61
N GLY A 46 -4.58 -19.33 -3.77
CA GLY A 46 -4.27 -18.30 -4.77
C GLY A 46 -5.07 -17.01 -4.59
N GLY A 47 -5.59 -16.73 -3.38
CA GLY A 47 -6.40 -15.54 -3.10
C GLY A 47 -7.82 -15.59 -3.70
N GLN A 48 -8.32 -16.77 -4.07
CA GLN A 48 -9.61 -16.92 -4.76
C GLN A 48 -10.71 -17.33 -3.77
N ILE A 49 -11.86 -16.67 -3.86
CA ILE A 49 -13.10 -17.03 -3.19
C ILE A 49 -14.21 -17.00 -4.25
N ASP A 50 -14.93 -18.10 -4.38
CA ASP A 50 -16.08 -18.20 -5.28
C ASP A 50 -17.35 -18.41 -4.46
N TYR A 51 -18.30 -17.50 -4.61
CA TYR A 51 -19.63 -17.58 -4.01
C TYR A 51 -20.64 -18.33 -4.87
N GLY A 52 -20.26 -18.73 -6.08
CA GLY A 52 -21.16 -19.38 -7.05
C GLY A 52 -22.32 -18.46 -7.45
N LYS A 53 -23.50 -19.05 -7.65
CA LYS A 53 -24.70 -18.31 -8.00
C LYS A 53 -25.51 -17.93 -6.78
N VAL A 54 -25.75 -16.63 -6.63
CA VAL A 54 -26.63 -16.07 -5.60
C VAL A 54 -27.95 -15.69 -6.27
N ALA A 55 -29.07 -16.26 -5.81
CA ALA A 55 -30.36 -15.96 -6.42
C ALA A 55 -30.90 -14.61 -5.91
N ALA A 56 -31.39 -13.76 -6.83
CA ALA A 56 -31.94 -12.44 -6.47
C ALA A 56 -33.08 -12.50 -5.42
N LYS A 57 -33.87 -13.58 -5.43
CA LYS A 57 -34.93 -13.82 -4.44
C LYS A 57 -34.44 -13.99 -3.01
N ASP A 58 -33.17 -14.40 -2.84
CA ASP A 58 -32.55 -14.65 -1.54
C ASP A 58 -31.88 -13.37 -0.97
N LEU A 59 -31.88 -12.27 -1.74
CA LEU A 59 -31.39 -10.98 -1.30
C LEU A 59 -32.45 -10.24 -0.47
N ASN A 60 -32.00 -9.58 0.60
CA ASN A 60 -32.85 -8.71 1.41
C ASN A 60 -33.29 -7.50 0.60
N GLN A 61 -34.57 -7.19 0.63
CA GLN A 61 -35.15 -6.10 -0.15
C GLN A 61 -34.70 -4.72 0.34
N THR A 62 -34.62 -4.50 1.66
CA THR A 62 -34.45 -3.17 2.27
C THR A 62 -33.18 -3.03 3.12
N SER A 63 -32.38 -4.08 3.20
CA SER A 63 -31.10 -4.11 3.91
C SER A 63 -30.06 -4.88 3.11
N THR A 64 -28.79 -4.78 3.50
CA THR A 64 -27.72 -5.57 2.87
C THR A 64 -27.91 -7.06 3.13
N THR A 65 -27.43 -7.89 2.21
CA THR A 65 -27.37 -9.34 2.36
C THR A 65 -25.92 -9.76 2.58
N LYS A 66 -25.61 -10.29 3.76
CA LYS A 66 -24.31 -10.85 4.07
C LYS A 66 -24.22 -12.27 3.50
N LEU A 67 -23.23 -12.51 2.66
CA LEU A 67 -22.92 -13.85 2.14
C LEU A 67 -22.08 -14.65 3.16
N ALA A 68 -21.88 -15.95 2.86
CA ALA A 68 -21.10 -16.84 3.72
C ALA A 68 -19.69 -16.32 4.00
N GLU A 69 -19.22 -16.53 5.22
CA GLU A 69 -17.85 -16.20 5.60
C GLU A 69 -16.87 -17.20 5.00
N ASN A 70 -15.77 -16.68 4.47
CA ASN A 70 -14.63 -17.45 3.98
C ASN A 70 -13.37 -17.03 4.72
N ARG A 71 -12.34 -17.87 4.67
CA ARG A 71 -11.04 -17.59 5.25
C ARG A 71 -9.93 -17.85 4.24
N LEU A 72 -9.01 -16.91 4.15
CA LEU A 72 -7.74 -17.06 3.44
C LEU A 72 -6.60 -16.83 4.43
N LEU A 73 -5.56 -17.62 4.34
CA LEU A 73 -4.34 -17.41 5.10
C LEU A 73 -3.43 -16.46 4.30
N LEU A 74 -3.16 -15.28 4.87
CA LEU A 74 -2.11 -14.38 4.39
C LEU A 74 -0.81 -14.74 5.10
N LYS A 75 0.24 -14.95 4.33
CA LYS A 75 1.61 -15.08 4.83
C LYS A 75 2.48 -14.00 4.21
N ILE A 76 3.45 -13.52 4.99
CA ILE A 76 4.53 -12.65 4.50
C ILE A 76 5.82 -13.25 5.05
N ASP A 77 6.62 -13.83 4.15
CA ASP A 77 7.89 -14.47 4.48
C ASP A 77 9.03 -13.56 4.06
N CYS A 78 9.89 -13.17 5.00
CA CYS A 78 11.06 -12.31 4.79
C CYS A 78 12.35 -13.13 4.91
N GLU A 79 13.43 -12.73 4.21
CA GLU A 79 14.74 -13.38 4.27
C GLU A 79 15.43 -13.27 5.65
N GLY A 80 14.94 -12.39 6.50
CA GLY A 80 15.37 -12.18 7.89
C GLY A 80 14.45 -11.25 8.64
N PRO A 81 14.67 -11.02 9.94
CA PRO A 81 13.82 -10.15 10.75
C PRO A 81 13.72 -8.75 10.13
N THR A 82 12.54 -8.40 9.66
CA THR A 82 12.29 -7.16 8.90
C THR A 82 11.13 -6.39 9.52
N ALA A 83 11.34 -5.13 9.82
CA ALA A 83 10.26 -4.22 10.17
C ALA A 83 9.46 -3.92 8.89
N MET A 84 8.24 -4.43 8.83
CA MET A 84 7.39 -4.32 7.67
C MET A 84 5.96 -3.98 8.05
N ALA A 85 5.28 -3.35 7.12
CA ALA A 85 3.84 -3.16 7.13
C ALA A 85 3.25 -3.67 5.80
N PHE A 86 1.95 -3.76 5.73
CA PHE A 86 1.25 -4.13 4.50
C PHE A 86 -0.04 -3.32 4.38
N LYS A 87 -0.48 -3.08 3.16
CA LYS A 87 -1.73 -2.40 2.87
C LYS A 87 -2.54 -3.16 1.82
N LEU A 88 -3.82 -2.84 1.75
CA LEU A 88 -4.75 -3.37 0.77
C LEU A 88 -5.09 -2.28 -0.26
N ILE A 89 -4.79 -2.56 -1.52
CA ILE A 89 -5.10 -1.67 -2.65
C ILE A 89 -6.35 -2.22 -3.34
N ASP A 90 -7.35 -1.35 -3.54
CA ASP A 90 -8.52 -1.68 -4.35
C ASP A 90 -8.17 -1.57 -5.84
N ASN A 91 -8.33 -2.66 -6.58
CA ASN A 91 -8.11 -2.68 -8.04
C ASN A 91 -9.35 -2.22 -8.83
N GLN A 92 -10.47 -1.95 -8.13
CA GLN A 92 -11.74 -1.48 -8.70
C GLN A 92 -12.29 -0.29 -7.91
N PRO A 93 -11.55 0.82 -7.82
CA PRO A 93 -11.94 1.96 -7.01
C PRO A 93 -13.33 2.48 -7.42
N ASP A 94 -14.01 3.13 -6.48
CA ASP A 94 -15.33 3.75 -6.64
C ASP A 94 -16.52 2.78 -6.85
N THR A 95 -16.29 1.47 -6.83
CA THR A 95 -17.36 0.47 -6.96
C THR A 95 -17.99 0.05 -5.62
N SER A 96 -17.35 0.40 -4.49
CA SER A 96 -17.86 0.13 -3.15
C SER A 96 -18.86 1.19 -2.70
N SER A 97 -19.88 0.76 -1.94
CA SER A 97 -20.79 1.66 -1.24
C SER A 97 -20.17 2.34 -0.02
N ASN A 98 -19.00 1.87 0.41
CA ASN A 98 -18.23 2.41 1.54
C ASN A 98 -16.75 2.47 1.18
N CYS A 99 -16.16 3.66 1.26
CA CYS A 99 -14.79 3.94 0.83
C CYS A 99 -13.68 3.20 1.62
N TRP A 100 -14.01 2.49 2.68
CA TRP A 100 -13.05 1.71 3.47
C TRP A 100 -12.90 0.26 3.02
N TYR A 101 -13.75 -0.23 2.09
CA TYR A 101 -13.82 -1.63 1.71
C TYR A 101 -13.76 -1.81 0.20
N LEU A 102 -13.27 -2.97 -0.24
CA LEU A 102 -13.30 -3.35 -1.64
C LEU A 102 -14.73 -3.36 -2.17
N GLY A 103 -14.95 -2.85 -3.37
CA GLY A 103 -16.23 -2.90 -4.05
C GLY A 103 -16.47 -4.22 -4.77
N LEU A 104 -17.74 -4.59 -4.94
CA LEU A 104 -18.18 -5.77 -5.70
C LEU A 104 -18.48 -5.47 -7.17
N GLY A 105 -18.16 -4.28 -7.64
CA GLY A 105 -18.47 -3.83 -9.00
C GLY A 105 -19.80 -3.07 -9.07
N LEU A 106 -20.22 -2.80 -10.30
CA LEU A 106 -21.44 -2.06 -10.61
C LEU A 106 -22.38 -2.93 -11.46
N THR A 107 -23.68 -2.74 -11.32
CA THR A 107 -24.67 -3.29 -12.26
C THR A 107 -24.53 -2.61 -13.63
N PRO A 108 -25.15 -3.14 -14.71
CA PRO A 108 -25.23 -2.44 -15.98
C PRO A 108 -25.87 -1.04 -15.88
N ALA A 109 -26.70 -0.81 -14.86
CA ALA A 109 -27.31 0.49 -14.54
C ALA A 109 -26.41 1.39 -13.67
N GLN A 110 -25.11 1.02 -13.46
CA GLN A 110 -24.15 1.76 -12.67
C GLN A 110 -24.47 1.85 -11.17
N GLU A 111 -25.23 0.90 -10.65
CA GLU A 111 -25.53 0.79 -9.24
C GLU A 111 -24.44 -0.02 -8.53
N LYS A 112 -24.03 0.39 -7.35
CA LYS A 112 -23.00 -0.31 -6.55
C LYS A 112 -23.57 -1.61 -5.99
N ILE A 113 -23.02 -2.75 -6.42
CA ILE A 113 -23.51 -4.09 -6.05
C ILE A 113 -23.30 -4.38 -4.56
N GLY A 114 -22.24 -3.83 -3.98
CA GLY A 114 -21.93 -4.04 -2.57
C GLY A 114 -20.48 -3.85 -2.23
N LEU A 115 -20.03 -4.54 -1.19
CA LEU A 115 -18.67 -4.43 -0.66
C LEU A 115 -18.15 -5.77 -0.12
N VAL A 116 -16.84 -5.85 0.11
CA VAL A 116 -16.18 -6.97 0.80
C VAL A 116 -15.56 -6.47 2.09
N ARG A 117 -15.91 -7.10 3.21
CA ARG A 117 -15.26 -6.89 4.50
C ARG A 117 -14.20 -7.94 4.74
N ILE A 118 -13.05 -7.49 5.23
CA ILE A 118 -11.93 -8.33 5.59
C ILE A 118 -11.50 -7.96 7.00
N THR A 119 -11.34 -8.94 7.88
CA THR A 119 -10.83 -8.75 9.24
C THR A 119 -9.70 -9.74 9.53
N PHE A 120 -8.83 -9.39 10.47
CA PHE A 120 -7.70 -10.22 10.87
C PHE A 120 -8.09 -11.13 12.03
N GLU A 121 -7.72 -12.40 11.95
CA GLU A 121 -7.85 -13.39 13.04
C GLU A 121 -6.53 -14.17 13.17
N ASN A 122 -6.24 -14.69 14.37
CA ASN A 122 -5.13 -15.61 14.60
C ASN A 122 -3.76 -15.12 14.08
N SER A 123 -3.47 -13.85 14.24
CA SER A 123 -2.21 -13.27 13.75
C SER A 123 -1.01 -13.76 14.56
N THR A 124 0.03 -14.21 13.86
CA THR A 124 1.28 -14.70 14.44
C THR A 124 2.50 -14.13 13.75
N THR A 125 3.59 -14.00 14.48
CA THR A 125 4.92 -13.70 13.94
C THR A 125 5.93 -14.65 14.59
N ASP A 126 6.72 -15.35 13.79
CA ASP A 126 7.75 -16.29 14.25
C ASP A 126 7.20 -17.26 15.30
N ASN A 127 5.98 -17.79 15.07
CA ASN A 127 5.19 -18.67 15.94
C ASN A 127 4.71 -18.05 17.27
N GLN A 128 4.76 -16.73 17.41
CA GLN A 128 4.21 -16.03 18.56
C GLN A 128 2.94 -15.27 18.17
N THR A 129 1.92 -15.29 19.02
CA THR A 129 0.70 -14.52 18.80
C THR A 129 1.01 -13.02 18.89
N VAL A 130 0.51 -12.26 17.93
CA VAL A 130 0.68 -10.81 17.83
C VAL A 130 -0.66 -10.11 17.64
N HIS A 131 -0.69 -8.80 17.87
CA HIS A 131 -1.77 -7.94 17.43
C HIS A 131 -1.42 -7.33 16.07
N ILE A 132 -2.44 -6.89 15.37
CA ILE A 132 -2.27 -6.01 14.21
C ILE A 132 -2.46 -4.57 14.69
N SER A 133 -1.51 -3.73 14.35
CA SER A 133 -1.64 -2.28 14.48
C SER A 133 -1.82 -1.64 13.12
N GLU A 134 -2.43 -0.48 13.13
CA GLU A 134 -2.70 0.33 11.94
C GLU A 134 -2.12 1.72 12.08
N SER A 135 -1.74 2.29 10.94
CA SER A 135 -1.26 3.67 10.81
C SER A 135 -1.95 4.32 9.63
N GLU A 136 -2.49 5.51 9.85
CA GLU A 136 -3.15 6.34 8.82
C GLU A 136 -2.26 7.50 8.35
N ASP A 137 -1.05 7.61 8.86
CA ASP A 137 -0.12 8.73 8.62
C ASP A 137 1.21 8.30 7.98
N GLY A 138 1.18 7.14 7.28
CA GLY A 138 2.35 6.60 6.59
C GLY A 138 3.40 5.98 7.50
N GLY A 139 2.97 5.39 8.62
CA GLY A 139 3.84 4.68 9.55
C GLY A 139 4.48 5.53 10.64
N LYS A 140 4.07 6.78 10.80
CA LYS A 140 4.61 7.69 11.84
C LYS A 140 4.02 7.40 13.22
N THR A 141 2.72 7.13 13.27
CA THR A 141 2.04 6.74 14.50
C THR A 141 1.24 5.47 14.27
N TRP A 142 1.15 4.64 15.30
CA TRP A 142 0.51 3.35 15.27
C TRP A 142 -0.50 3.21 16.39
N SER A 143 -1.62 2.60 16.10
CA SER A 143 -2.65 2.24 17.06
C SER A 143 -3.13 0.83 16.82
N ARG A 144 -3.71 0.20 17.85
CA ARG A 144 -4.24 -1.16 17.72
C ARG A 144 -5.42 -1.18 16.75
N ASN A 145 -5.35 -2.06 15.76
CA ASN A 145 -6.52 -2.42 14.96
C ASN A 145 -7.45 -3.31 15.80
N ASN A 146 -8.50 -2.72 16.37
CA ASN A 146 -9.44 -3.41 17.29
C ASN A 146 -10.46 -4.28 16.54
N GLY A 147 -10.04 -4.98 15.49
CA GLY A 147 -10.93 -5.80 14.66
C GLY A 147 -11.77 -4.97 13.68
N GLN A 148 -11.38 -3.74 13.44
CA GLN A 148 -12.11 -2.83 12.56
C GLN A 148 -12.02 -3.26 11.09
N GLY A 149 -10.93 -3.93 10.70
CA GLY A 149 -10.81 -4.51 9.37
C GLY A 149 -9.46 -4.26 8.70
N PHE A 150 -9.31 -4.88 7.55
CA PHE A 150 -8.25 -4.62 6.60
C PHE A 150 -8.79 -3.60 5.60
N TYR A 151 -8.59 -2.31 5.90
CA TYR A 151 -9.11 -1.22 5.10
C TYR A 151 -8.26 -0.99 3.84
N ILE A 152 -8.93 -0.52 2.78
CA ILE A 152 -8.26 -0.06 1.56
C ILE A 152 -7.73 1.38 1.75
N GLY A 153 -6.83 1.79 0.85
CA GLY A 153 -6.28 3.15 0.82
C GLY A 153 -4.88 3.22 1.44
N ASP A 154 -4.61 4.31 2.16
CA ASP A 154 -3.27 4.61 2.69
C ASP A 154 -3.02 4.00 4.08
N SER A 155 -3.99 3.28 4.64
CA SER A 155 -3.83 2.61 5.93
C SER A 155 -2.80 1.49 5.84
N LEU A 156 -1.75 1.60 6.63
CA LEU A 156 -0.74 0.57 6.80
C LEU A 156 -1.10 -0.32 7.99
N HIS A 157 -0.85 -1.62 7.86
CA HIS A 157 -1.06 -2.61 8.92
C HIS A 157 0.25 -3.33 9.20
N ALA A 158 0.56 -3.57 10.46
CA ALA A 158 1.81 -4.22 10.86
C ALA A 158 1.59 -5.15 12.06
N PRO A 159 2.37 -6.27 12.18
CA PRO A 159 2.42 -7.03 13.40
C PRO A 159 2.97 -6.17 14.53
N SER A 160 2.34 -6.21 15.69
CA SER A 160 2.74 -5.42 16.85
C SER A 160 2.77 -6.24 18.13
N ASN A 161 3.52 -5.74 19.11
CA ASN A 161 3.60 -6.37 20.42
C ASN A 161 2.20 -6.39 21.08
N PRO A 162 1.75 -7.54 21.62
CA PRO A 162 0.48 -7.62 22.34
C PRO A 162 0.36 -6.65 23.52
N THR A 163 1.48 -6.25 24.12
CA THR A 163 1.49 -5.32 25.26
C THR A 163 1.71 -3.87 24.88
N ASP A 164 2.21 -3.62 23.66
CA ASP A 164 2.43 -2.26 23.15
C ASP A 164 2.06 -2.19 21.65
N PRO A 165 0.81 -1.86 21.34
CA PRO A 165 0.34 -1.81 19.95
C PRO A 165 0.86 -0.57 19.19
N THR A 166 1.57 0.33 19.83
CA THR A 166 2.12 1.54 19.19
C THR A 166 3.44 1.26 18.48
N GLN A 167 3.98 0.03 18.63
CA GLN A 167 5.26 -0.35 18.04
C GLN A 167 5.14 -1.60 17.17
N PRO A 168 5.26 -1.47 15.86
CA PRO A 168 5.49 -2.60 14.98
C PRO A 168 6.74 -3.39 15.39
N ILE A 169 6.67 -4.71 15.25
CA ILE A 169 7.80 -5.59 15.56
C ILE A 169 8.35 -6.23 14.28
N PRO A 170 9.68 -6.40 14.19
CA PRO A 170 10.28 -7.13 13.09
C PRO A 170 9.76 -8.56 13.01
N SER A 171 9.57 -9.07 11.79
CA SER A 171 9.09 -10.41 11.49
C SER A 171 9.97 -11.08 10.44
N THR A 172 10.24 -12.38 10.63
CA THR A 172 10.73 -13.24 9.54
C THR A 172 9.58 -13.96 8.87
N HIS A 173 8.64 -14.48 9.67
CA HIS A 173 7.45 -15.20 9.18
C HIS A 173 6.21 -14.63 9.84
N PHE A 174 5.48 -13.81 9.11
CA PHE A 174 4.17 -13.32 9.54
C PHE A 174 3.06 -14.14 8.90
N ALA A 175 2.03 -14.47 9.67
CA ALA A 175 0.83 -15.12 9.18
C ALA A 175 -0.42 -14.61 9.90
N THR A 176 -1.53 -14.48 9.17
CA THR A 176 -2.83 -14.11 9.71
C THR A 176 -3.96 -14.71 8.89
N ASP A 177 -5.01 -15.16 9.55
CA ASP A 177 -6.25 -15.51 8.87
C ASP A 177 -7.00 -14.24 8.48
N LEU A 178 -7.28 -14.09 7.20
CA LEU A 178 -8.20 -13.09 6.68
C LEU A 178 -9.60 -13.69 6.68
N LYS A 179 -10.45 -13.23 7.56
CA LYS A 179 -11.88 -13.55 7.56
C LYS A 179 -12.59 -12.59 6.61
N ILE A 180 -13.21 -13.13 5.59
CA ILE A 180 -13.71 -12.41 4.43
C ILE A 180 -15.18 -12.73 4.23
N TYR A 181 -16.00 -11.72 4.00
CA TYR A 181 -17.37 -11.89 3.56
C TYR A 181 -17.82 -10.73 2.67
N ALA A 182 -18.66 -11.06 1.67
CA ALA A 182 -19.29 -10.08 0.82
C ALA A 182 -20.63 -9.64 1.42
N GLU A 183 -20.94 -8.37 1.27
CA GLU A 183 -22.24 -7.77 1.56
C GLU A 183 -22.82 -7.21 0.26
N ILE A 184 -23.88 -7.86 -0.24
CA ILE A 184 -24.65 -7.34 -1.37
C ILE A 184 -25.57 -6.22 -0.88
N ALA A 185 -25.68 -5.15 -1.65
CA ALA A 185 -26.58 -4.03 -1.35
C ALA A 185 -28.05 -4.49 -1.33
N ARG A 186 -28.91 -3.65 -0.77
CA ARG A 186 -30.35 -3.91 -0.72
C ARG A 186 -30.91 -4.15 -2.13
N ALA A 187 -31.74 -5.16 -2.30
CA ALA A 187 -32.19 -5.60 -3.62
C ALA A 187 -33.11 -4.57 -4.32
N ASP A 188 -33.87 -3.78 -3.56
CA ASP A 188 -34.72 -2.71 -4.12
C ASP A 188 -33.92 -1.51 -4.69
N GLY A 189 -32.60 -1.46 -4.44
CA GLY A 189 -31.68 -0.49 -5.01
C GLY A 189 -30.86 -1.03 -6.19
N LEU A 190 -31.15 -2.26 -6.65
CA LEU A 190 -30.39 -2.91 -7.72
C LEU A 190 -31.30 -3.33 -8.88
N THR A 191 -30.90 -3.04 -10.10
CA THR A 191 -31.56 -3.53 -11.31
C THR A 191 -31.11 -4.95 -11.59
N LEU A 192 -31.93 -5.94 -11.22
CA LEU A 192 -31.64 -7.38 -11.30
C LEU A 192 -32.56 -8.09 -12.30
N THR A 193 -32.79 -7.50 -13.45
CA THR A 193 -33.68 -8.07 -14.52
C THR A 193 -32.97 -9.14 -15.35
N GLU A 194 -31.65 -9.22 -15.24
CA GLU A 194 -30.78 -10.21 -15.89
C GLU A 194 -29.69 -10.67 -14.93
N GLU A 195 -28.87 -11.64 -15.34
CA GLU A 195 -27.73 -12.12 -14.54
C GLU A 195 -26.69 -11.00 -14.41
N VAL A 196 -26.38 -10.61 -13.18
CA VAL A 196 -25.38 -9.59 -12.85
C VAL A 196 -24.19 -10.26 -12.18
N ALA A 197 -23.03 -10.21 -12.83
CA ALA A 197 -21.79 -10.70 -12.23
C ALA A 197 -21.26 -9.71 -11.20
N PHE A 198 -20.83 -10.19 -10.04
CA PHE A 198 -20.11 -9.38 -9.06
C PHE A 198 -18.70 -9.91 -8.84
N ARG A 199 -17.76 -9.00 -8.62
CA ARG A 199 -16.35 -9.33 -8.37
C ARG A 199 -15.68 -8.21 -7.60
N ALA A 200 -14.95 -8.56 -6.56
CA ALA A 200 -13.96 -7.69 -5.92
C ALA A 200 -12.55 -8.11 -6.34
N SER A 201 -11.63 -7.17 -6.36
CA SER A 201 -10.22 -7.44 -6.61
C SER A 201 -9.37 -6.49 -5.79
N GLY A 202 -8.44 -7.03 -5.00
CA GLY A 202 -7.50 -6.25 -4.20
C GLY A 202 -6.09 -6.81 -4.30
N THR A 203 -5.10 -5.95 -4.06
CA THR A 203 -3.68 -6.30 -4.00
C THR A 203 -3.14 -6.02 -2.62
N VAL A 204 -2.46 -7.00 -2.01
CA VAL A 204 -1.70 -6.80 -0.78
C VAL A 204 -0.29 -6.36 -1.15
N GLU A 205 0.10 -5.18 -0.70
CA GLU A 205 1.43 -4.60 -0.92
C GLU A 205 2.21 -4.54 0.39
N VAL A 206 3.47 -4.96 0.38
CA VAL A 206 4.37 -4.89 1.54
C VAL A 206 5.16 -3.59 1.51
N HIS A 207 5.22 -2.92 2.64
CA HIS A 207 6.01 -1.71 2.90
C HIS A 207 7.08 -1.99 3.94
N TYR A 208 8.30 -1.52 3.72
CA TYR A 208 9.40 -1.56 4.69
C TYR A 208 9.37 -0.30 5.55
N LEU A 209 9.48 -0.49 6.88
CA LEU A 209 9.41 0.59 7.87
C LEU A 209 10.79 1.12 8.28
#